data_42caedb2b866d358eaf5340827d9ecd5
#
_entry.id   42caedb2b866d358eaf5340827d9ecd5
#
_cell.length_a   1.000
_cell.length_b   1.000
_cell.length_c   1.000
_cell.angle_alpha   90.00
_cell.angle_beta   90.00
_cell.angle_gamma   90.00
#
_symmetry.space_group_name_H-M   'P 1'
#
loop_
_entity.id
_entity.type
_entity.pdbx_description
1 polymer ?
#
loop_
_entity_poly.entity_id
_entity_poly.type
_entity_poly.pdbx_seq_one_letter_code
_entity_poly.pdbx_strand_id
1 'polypeptide(L)'
;MGVRASLVALFLPAALAAQTPAAGAPLRLSFADAVRVASSEAPAVALAGLRTDEADARIRQARAALLPALSLGGSWLNRTFNSKSLGIDFSIPTASGPQSLPELIGPFHLFDARVNASQALFDWSSVARVRAARAQADGSRAERGVTVEGTALTAALAYLRAVRAQAVVAARQADSTIAAELVGLAEAQKAAGVSAAIDVTRARTQLVTAEGLLLVARNQLDRARIDVTRALGIDPATPLAFTDTLAATLGAADVPAARDSLVAAGLGKRPDLRAELARAGAARQTGAAIRAERLPRLEVAADYGVNGRTVPGAIATRDLTLQVSVPILDGFRREARLSEQDAVVRESQVRERDLRQQIAADVDGALLDLHSAEAQQAVAAERLRLAADELSQSRERFKAGVAGNIEVIDAQSNLIRARDTDIDARFAAATARVSLARAAGVARTLH
;
A
#
# COMPACT_ATOMS: atom_id res chain seq x y z
N MET A 1 -23.33 -23.88 -55.73
CA MET A 1 -23.17 -25.18 -55.06
C MET A 1 -21.85 -25.17 -54.27
N GLY A 2 -21.90 -25.44 -53.00
CA GLY A 2 -20.69 -25.55 -52.16
C GLY A 2 -20.80 -24.78 -50.83
N VAL A 3 -21.78 -25.16 -49.96
CA VAL A 3 -21.88 -24.71 -48.60
C VAL A 3 -20.80 -25.46 -47.79
N ARG A 4 -19.82 -24.73 -47.25
CA ARG A 4 -18.90 -25.28 -46.26
C ARG A 4 -19.42 -24.97 -44.85
N ALA A 5 -19.89 -26.01 -44.18
CA ALA A 5 -20.27 -26.03 -42.79
C ALA A 5 -19.01 -25.92 -41.91
N SER A 6 -18.89 -24.86 -41.12
CA SER A 6 -17.86 -24.73 -40.08
C SER A 6 -18.38 -25.37 -38.81
N LEU A 7 -17.72 -26.44 -38.38
CA LEU A 7 -17.91 -27.09 -37.08
C LEU A 7 -17.48 -26.10 -35.97
N VAL A 8 -18.42 -25.67 -35.15
CA VAL A 8 -18.16 -25.02 -33.86
C VAL A 8 -17.89 -26.11 -32.84
N ALA A 9 -16.64 -26.25 -32.46
CA ALA A 9 -16.23 -27.11 -31.35
C ALA A 9 -16.65 -26.48 -30.01
N LEU A 10 -17.64 -27.07 -29.35
CA LEU A 10 -18.02 -26.75 -27.99
C LEU A 10 -16.90 -27.18 -27.03
N PHE A 11 -16.11 -26.24 -26.54
CA PHE A 11 -15.25 -26.47 -25.37
C PHE A 11 -16.11 -26.43 -24.11
N LEU A 12 -16.43 -27.59 -23.54
CA LEU A 12 -16.87 -27.68 -22.14
C LEU A 12 -15.71 -27.26 -21.23
N PRO A 13 -15.88 -26.30 -20.31
CA PRO A 13 -14.92 -26.09 -19.27
C PRO A 13 -14.95 -27.30 -18.31
N ALA A 14 -13.86 -28.02 -18.21
CA ALA A 14 -13.64 -28.99 -17.14
C ALA A 14 -13.73 -28.21 -15.81
N ALA A 15 -14.77 -28.53 -15.02
CA ALA A 15 -14.89 -28.03 -13.66
C ALA A 15 -13.68 -28.56 -12.88
N LEU A 16 -12.69 -27.70 -12.63
CA LEU A 16 -11.71 -27.91 -11.58
C LEU A 16 -12.51 -28.01 -10.27
N ALA A 17 -12.70 -29.22 -9.79
CA ALA A 17 -13.16 -29.46 -8.43
C ALA A 17 -12.16 -28.74 -7.51
N ALA A 18 -12.58 -27.65 -6.91
CA ALA A 18 -11.86 -26.99 -5.83
C ALA A 18 -11.74 -28.04 -4.73
N GLN A 19 -10.56 -28.63 -4.59
CA GLN A 19 -10.22 -29.45 -3.44
C GLN A 19 -10.29 -28.51 -2.24
N THR A 20 -11.35 -28.68 -1.43
CA THR A 20 -11.39 -28.14 -0.07
C THR A 20 -10.09 -28.59 0.60
N PRO A 21 -9.21 -27.70 1.06
CA PRO A 21 -8.04 -28.12 1.79
C PRO A 21 -8.53 -28.87 3.02
N ALA A 22 -8.15 -30.13 3.17
CA ALA A 22 -8.25 -30.86 4.42
C ALA A 22 -7.72 -29.94 5.52
N ALA A 23 -8.32 -29.95 6.73
CA ALA A 23 -7.89 -29.16 7.88
C ALA A 23 -6.39 -29.32 8.05
N GLY A 24 -5.62 -28.48 7.39
CA GLY A 24 -4.21 -28.64 7.12
C GLY A 24 -3.41 -28.36 8.39
N ALA A 25 -2.24 -28.97 8.48
CA ALA A 25 -1.27 -28.63 9.50
C ALA A 25 -1.11 -27.09 9.57
N PRO A 26 -0.97 -26.51 10.77
CA PRO A 26 -0.86 -25.06 10.92
C PRO A 26 0.32 -24.52 10.08
N LEU A 27 0.08 -23.44 9.37
CA LEU A 27 1.11 -22.74 8.60
C LEU A 27 2.19 -22.23 9.57
N ARG A 28 3.37 -22.83 9.46
CA ARG A 28 4.51 -22.39 10.25
C ARG A 28 5.06 -21.11 9.66
N LEU A 29 5.10 -20.07 10.46
CA LEU A 29 5.50 -18.74 10.04
C LEU A 29 6.66 -18.25 10.91
N SER A 30 7.77 -17.86 10.27
CA SER A 30 8.87 -17.14 10.94
C SER A 30 8.68 -15.62 10.78
N PHE A 31 9.41 -14.84 11.57
CA PHE A 31 9.42 -13.39 11.48
C PHE A 31 9.86 -12.90 10.10
N ALA A 32 10.96 -13.48 9.58
CA ALA A 32 11.46 -13.16 8.26
C ALA A 32 10.45 -13.53 7.15
N ASP A 33 9.77 -14.68 7.25
CA ASP A 33 8.73 -15.06 6.31
C ASP A 33 7.54 -14.10 6.34
N ALA A 34 7.10 -13.68 7.53
CA ALA A 34 6.02 -12.71 7.67
C ALA A 34 6.35 -11.38 6.97
N VAL A 35 7.56 -10.86 7.19
CA VAL A 35 8.04 -9.64 6.52
C VAL A 35 8.13 -9.82 5.00
N ARG A 36 8.66 -10.96 4.54
CA ARG A 36 8.81 -11.27 3.12
C ARG A 36 7.45 -11.39 2.41
N VAL A 37 6.51 -12.16 2.95
CA VAL A 37 5.17 -12.34 2.40
C VAL A 37 4.43 -11.00 2.35
N ALA A 38 4.43 -10.23 3.43
CA ALA A 38 3.78 -8.92 3.46
C ALA A 38 4.35 -7.94 2.43
N SER A 39 5.68 -7.97 2.22
CA SER A 39 6.35 -7.09 1.26
C SER A 39 6.09 -7.47 -0.21
N SER A 40 5.61 -8.68 -0.50
CA SER A 40 5.35 -9.17 -1.86
C SER A 40 3.87 -9.41 -2.16
N GLU A 41 3.10 -9.94 -1.22
CA GLU A 41 1.75 -10.48 -1.48
C GLU A 41 0.63 -9.72 -0.79
N ALA A 42 0.93 -8.80 0.16
CA ALA A 42 -0.11 -8.05 0.85
C ALA A 42 -1.00 -7.27 -0.13
N PRO A 43 -2.32 -7.21 0.11
CA PRO A 43 -3.27 -6.49 -0.77
C PRO A 43 -2.88 -5.04 -1.06
N ALA A 44 -2.28 -4.35 -0.09
CA ALA A 44 -1.79 -2.98 -0.28
C ALA A 44 -0.64 -2.91 -1.30
N VAL A 45 0.25 -3.91 -1.33
CA VAL A 45 1.35 -4.00 -2.32
C VAL A 45 0.80 -4.31 -3.71
N ALA A 46 -0.18 -5.23 -3.81
CA ALA A 46 -0.87 -5.53 -5.06
C ALA A 46 -1.57 -4.29 -5.63
N LEU A 47 -2.32 -3.56 -4.80
CA LEU A 47 -2.94 -2.28 -5.19
C LEU A 47 -1.92 -1.23 -5.66
N ALA A 48 -0.79 -1.12 -4.96
CA ALA A 48 0.28 -0.21 -5.37
C ALA A 48 0.93 -0.65 -6.70
N GLY A 49 0.99 -1.96 -6.98
CA GLY A 49 1.38 -2.52 -8.27
C GLY A 49 0.44 -2.08 -9.39
N LEU A 50 -0.86 -2.27 -9.21
CA LEU A 50 -1.87 -1.85 -10.19
C LEU A 50 -1.85 -0.33 -10.47
N ARG A 51 -1.56 0.51 -9.47
CA ARG A 51 -1.35 1.95 -9.68
C ARG A 51 -0.12 2.23 -10.55
N THR A 52 0.92 1.41 -10.47
CA THR A 52 2.09 1.49 -11.36
C THR A 52 1.70 1.12 -12.79
N ASP A 53 0.90 0.05 -12.97
CA ASP A 53 0.40 -0.37 -14.29
C ASP A 53 -0.52 0.70 -14.92
N GLU A 54 -1.35 1.36 -14.09
CA GLU A 54 -2.16 2.52 -14.50
C GLU A 54 -1.27 3.67 -14.99
N ALA A 55 -0.21 4.00 -14.26
CA ALA A 55 0.73 5.05 -14.66
C ALA A 55 1.46 4.69 -15.96
N ASP A 56 1.83 3.42 -16.16
CA ASP A 56 2.41 2.94 -17.43
C ASP A 56 1.40 2.98 -18.60
N ALA A 57 0.12 2.75 -18.32
CA ALA A 57 -0.94 2.96 -19.34
C ALA A 57 -1.07 4.44 -19.72
N ARG A 58 -0.94 5.37 -18.77
CA ARG A 58 -0.92 6.83 -19.05
C ARG A 58 0.26 7.24 -19.93
N ILE A 59 1.44 6.58 -19.81
CA ILE A 59 2.55 6.79 -20.77
C ILE A 59 2.12 6.40 -22.18
N ARG A 60 1.43 5.24 -22.34
CA ARG A 60 0.94 4.81 -23.67
C ARG A 60 -0.11 5.78 -24.22
N GLN A 61 -1.01 6.29 -23.38
CA GLN A 61 -1.98 7.34 -23.77
C GLN A 61 -1.27 8.62 -24.23
N ALA A 62 -0.24 9.08 -23.50
CA ALA A 62 0.52 10.26 -23.90
C ALA A 62 1.27 10.04 -25.23
N ARG A 63 1.78 8.83 -25.47
CA ARG A 63 2.42 8.46 -26.75
C ARG A 63 1.43 8.41 -27.92
N ALA A 64 0.18 8.05 -27.66
CA ALA A 64 -0.84 7.98 -28.71
C ALA A 64 -1.05 9.31 -29.44
N ALA A 65 -0.80 10.46 -28.77
CA ALA A 65 -0.83 11.77 -29.40
C ALA A 65 0.25 11.99 -30.49
N LEU A 66 1.26 11.12 -30.57
CA LEU A 66 2.32 11.13 -31.58
C LEU A 66 2.06 10.12 -32.71
N LEU A 67 1.02 9.31 -32.60
CA LEU A 67 0.67 8.28 -33.59
C LEU A 67 -0.48 8.78 -34.48
N PRO A 68 -0.63 8.21 -35.71
CA PRO A 68 -1.77 8.50 -36.52
C PRO A 68 -3.08 8.13 -35.84
N ALA A 69 -4.05 9.03 -35.89
CA ALA A 69 -5.44 8.79 -35.50
C ALA A 69 -6.30 8.57 -36.71
N LEU A 70 -7.12 7.54 -36.71
CA LEU A 70 -8.08 7.22 -37.76
C LEU A 70 -9.48 7.20 -37.17
N SER A 71 -10.41 7.90 -37.81
CA SER A 71 -11.82 7.90 -37.42
C SER A 71 -12.72 7.77 -38.60
N LEU A 72 -13.84 7.07 -38.43
CA LEU A 72 -14.93 6.99 -39.43
C LEU A 72 -16.10 7.82 -38.89
N GLY A 73 -16.61 8.73 -39.70
CA GLY A 73 -17.77 9.55 -39.39
C GLY A 73 -18.85 9.44 -40.45
N GLY A 74 -20.11 9.50 -40.04
CA GLY A 74 -21.24 9.63 -40.95
C GLY A 74 -22.19 10.68 -40.39
N SER A 75 -22.70 11.54 -41.24
CA SER A 75 -23.69 12.54 -40.88
C SER A 75 -24.82 12.62 -41.92
N TRP A 76 -26.01 12.89 -41.44
CA TRP A 76 -27.15 13.25 -42.23
C TRP A 76 -27.67 14.60 -41.75
N LEU A 77 -27.68 15.59 -42.66
CA LEU A 77 -28.04 16.95 -42.36
C LEU A 77 -29.30 17.31 -43.13
N ASN A 78 -30.32 17.83 -42.45
CA ASN A 78 -31.46 18.51 -43.08
C ASN A 78 -31.35 20.00 -42.74
N ARG A 79 -31.16 20.83 -43.77
CA ARG A 79 -30.84 22.25 -43.60
C ARG A 79 -31.66 23.13 -44.53
N THR A 80 -32.16 24.23 -43.98
CA THR A 80 -32.62 25.40 -44.70
C THR A 80 -31.57 26.50 -44.58
N PHE A 81 -31.43 27.31 -45.61
CA PHE A 81 -30.46 28.38 -45.65
C PHE A 81 -31.16 29.69 -46.06
N ASN A 82 -30.96 30.77 -45.29
CA ASN A 82 -31.45 32.13 -45.68
C ASN A 82 -30.42 32.78 -46.59
N SER A 83 -30.76 32.90 -47.91
CA SER A 83 -29.87 33.49 -48.91
C SER A 83 -29.55 34.96 -48.66
N LYS A 84 -30.49 35.71 -48.07
CA LYS A 84 -30.28 37.13 -47.72
C LYS A 84 -29.26 37.33 -46.60
N SER A 85 -29.00 36.33 -45.79
CA SER A 85 -27.98 36.42 -44.72
C SER A 85 -26.56 36.58 -45.26
N LEU A 86 -26.32 36.29 -46.55
CA LEU A 86 -25.05 36.51 -47.19
C LEU A 86 -24.80 37.96 -47.61
N GLY A 87 -25.82 38.82 -47.60
CA GLY A 87 -25.71 40.21 -48.02
C GLY A 87 -25.41 40.40 -49.52
N ILE A 88 -25.64 39.35 -50.33
CA ILE A 88 -25.34 39.35 -51.75
C ILE A 88 -26.61 38.93 -52.51
N ASP A 89 -27.07 39.77 -53.43
CA ASP A 89 -28.16 39.43 -54.35
C ASP A 89 -27.62 38.60 -55.51
N PHE A 90 -27.81 37.29 -55.46
CA PHE A 90 -27.52 36.39 -56.56
C PHE A 90 -28.72 36.32 -57.47
N SER A 91 -28.51 36.71 -58.76
CA SER A 91 -29.47 36.41 -59.81
C SER A 91 -28.89 35.34 -60.75
N ILE A 92 -29.67 34.31 -61.01
CA ILE A 92 -29.33 33.28 -62.05
C ILE A 92 -29.84 33.72 -63.38
N PRO A 93 -28.97 33.86 -64.40
CA PRO A 93 -29.42 34.15 -65.77
C PRO A 93 -30.21 32.93 -66.28
N THR A 94 -31.48 33.14 -66.61
CA THR A 94 -32.35 32.14 -67.24
C THR A 94 -32.76 32.63 -68.63
N ALA A 95 -33.26 31.75 -69.47
CA ALA A 95 -33.75 32.11 -70.82
C ALA A 95 -34.90 33.13 -70.79
N SER A 96 -35.57 33.33 -69.64
CA SER A 96 -36.63 34.30 -69.38
C SER A 96 -36.17 35.59 -68.70
N GLY A 97 -34.85 35.79 -68.41
CA GLY A 97 -34.28 36.93 -67.71
C GLY A 97 -33.63 36.52 -66.33
N PRO A 98 -32.88 37.45 -65.70
CA PRO A 98 -32.27 37.21 -64.47
C PRO A 98 -33.32 36.96 -63.31
N GLN A 99 -33.29 35.79 -62.74
CA GLN A 99 -34.17 35.41 -61.62
C GLN A 99 -33.41 35.43 -60.29
N SER A 100 -33.93 36.16 -59.30
CA SER A 100 -33.35 36.17 -57.94
C SER A 100 -33.54 34.83 -57.26
N LEU A 101 -32.56 34.41 -56.49
CA LEU A 101 -32.67 33.21 -55.61
C LEU A 101 -33.78 33.41 -54.57
N PRO A 102 -34.53 32.34 -54.24
CA PRO A 102 -35.52 32.38 -53.15
C PRO A 102 -34.84 32.79 -51.85
N GLU A 103 -35.51 33.58 -51.00
CA GLU A 103 -34.99 34.02 -49.70
C GLU A 103 -34.66 32.84 -48.81
N LEU A 104 -35.46 31.76 -48.85
CA LEU A 104 -35.26 30.51 -48.15
C LEU A 104 -34.90 29.39 -49.15
N ILE A 105 -33.68 28.89 -49.07
CA ILE A 105 -33.21 27.75 -49.86
C ILE A 105 -33.34 26.49 -48.98
N GLY A 106 -34.01 25.46 -49.52
CA GLY A 106 -34.23 24.19 -48.84
C GLY A 106 -35.67 23.98 -48.37
N PRO A 107 -35.96 22.95 -47.54
CA PRO A 107 -34.97 22.06 -46.90
C PRO A 107 -34.22 21.19 -47.92
N PHE A 108 -32.92 21.06 -47.77
CA PHE A 108 -32.12 20.11 -48.51
C PHE A 108 -31.43 19.13 -47.59
N HIS A 109 -31.31 17.90 -48.02
CA HIS A 109 -30.64 16.83 -47.30
C HIS A 109 -29.20 16.74 -47.81
N LEU A 110 -28.27 16.52 -46.86
CA LEU A 110 -26.89 16.21 -47.19
C LEU A 110 -26.51 14.96 -46.37
N PHE A 111 -26.09 13.94 -47.09
CA PHE A 111 -25.46 12.76 -46.55
C PHE A 111 -23.96 12.90 -46.72
N ASP A 112 -23.19 12.60 -45.65
CA ASP A 112 -21.73 12.61 -45.64
C ASP A 112 -21.22 11.40 -44.87
N ALA A 113 -20.34 10.62 -45.50
CA ALA A 113 -19.67 9.49 -44.82
C ALA A 113 -18.18 9.52 -45.24
N ARG A 114 -17.31 9.67 -44.25
CA ARG A 114 -15.87 9.79 -44.50
C ARG A 114 -14.99 9.17 -43.45
N VAL A 115 -13.80 8.74 -43.87
CA VAL A 115 -12.69 8.36 -43.02
C VAL A 115 -11.77 9.57 -42.89
N ASN A 116 -11.44 9.92 -41.66
CA ASN A 116 -10.50 10.99 -41.34
C ASN A 116 -9.25 10.38 -40.74
N ALA A 117 -8.08 10.78 -41.24
CA ALA A 117 -6.78 10.45 -40.65
C ALA A 117 -6.08 11.75 -40.25
N SER A 118 -5.52 11.79 -39.05
CA SER A 118 -4.72 12.92 -38.61
C SER A 118 -3.45 12.45 -37.85
N GLN A 119 -2.37 13.21 -38.03
CA GLN A 119 -1.12 12.96 -37.36
C GLN A 119 -0.35 14.25 -37.10
N ALA A 120 0.13 14.42 -35.86
CA ALA A 120 1.10 15.44 -35.56
C ALA A 120 2.47 15.03 -36.12
N LEU A 121 2.98 15.77 -37.11
CA LEU A 121 4.31 15.57 -37.66
C LEU A 121 5.40 16.18 -36.77
N PHE A 122 5.07 17.32 -36.17
CA PHE A 122 5.91 17.98 -35.19
C PHE A 122 5.06 18.59 -34.06
N ASP A 123 5.18 18.06 -32.87
CA ASP A 123 4.56 18.60 -31.66
C ASP A 123 5.47 18.33 -30.45
N TRP A 124 6.30 19.32 -30.15
CA TRP A 124 7.23 19.22 -29.02
C TRP A 124 6.50 19.15 -27.67
N SER A 125 5.30 19.73 -27.58
CA SER A 125 4.48 19.64 -26.37
C SER A 125 4.03 18.21 -26.08
N SER A 126 3.66 17.45 -27.12
CA SER A 126 3.32 16.02 -26.99
C SER A 126 4.53 15.18 -26.57
N VAL A 127 5.72 15.45 -27.11
CA VAL A 127 6.96 14.79 -26.67
C VAL A 127 7.26 15.13 -25.20
N ALA A 128 7.09 16.38 -24.79
CA ALA A 128 7.29 16.79 -23.39
C ALA A 128 6.23 16.18 -22.46
N ARG A 129 4.96 16.05 -22.89
CA ARG A 129 3.92 15.32 -22.15
C ARG A 129 4.27 13.86 -21.93
N VAL A 130 4.86 13.18 -22.91
CA VAL A 130 5.36 11.80 -22.71
C VAL A 130 6.46 11.74 -21.64
N ARG A 131 7.36 12.73 -21.61
CA ARG A 131 8.39 12.82 -20.57
C ARG A 131 7.79 13.06 -19.19
N ALA A 132 6.80 13.96 -19.10
CA ALA A 132 6.07 14.21 -17.86
C ALA A 132 5.32 12.96 -17.38
N ALA A 133 4.64 12.23 -18.28
CA ALA A 133 3.98 10.98 -17.93
C ALA A 133 4.96 9.89 -17.44
N ARG A 134 6.17 9.81 -18.02
CA ARG A 134 7.22 8.91 -17.51
C ARG A 134 7.68 9.31 -16.10
N ALA A 135 7.95 10.59 -15.88
CA ALA A 135 8.34 11.07 -14.56
C ALA A 135 7.24 10.82 -13.51
N GLN A 136 5.97 10.95 -13.90
CA GLN A 136 4.83 10.60 -13.02
C GLN A 136 4.79 9.10 -12.72
N ALA A 137 5.08 8.23 -13.69
CA ALA A 137 5.16 6.78 -13.47
C ALA A 137 6.35 6.40 -12.55
N ASP A 138 7.48 7.10 -12.66
CA ASP A 138 8.60 6.93 -11.73
C ASP A 138 8.20 7.34 -10.31
N GLY A 139 7.37 8.40 -10.15
CA GLY A 139 6.74 8.77 -8.90
C GLY A 139 5.88 7.64 -8.32
N SER A 140 5.01 7.04 -9.12
CA SER A 140 4.16 5.92 -8.69
C SER A 140 4.98 4.68 -8.28
N ARG A 141 6.09 4.39 -8.96
CA ARG A 141 7.02 3.32 -8.58
C ARG A 141 7.70 3.60 -7.24
N ALA A 142 8.08 4.85 -7.00
CA ALA A 142 8.66 5.26 -5.72
C ALA A 142 7.64 5.16 -4.58
N GLU A 143 6.39 5.57 -4.81
CA GLU A 143 5.26 5.42 -3.86
C GLU A 143 4.94 3.96 -3.57
N ARG A 144 5.04 3.08 -4.56
CA ARG A 144 4.96 1.63 -4.32
C ARG A 144 6.04 1.18 -3.35
N GLY A 145 7.26 1.71 -3.45
CA GLY A 145 8.33 1.45 -2.49
C GLY A 145 7.97 1.82 -1.05
N VAL A 146 7.31 2.98 -0.85
CA VAL A 146 6.79 3.40 0.46
C VAL A 146 5.75 2.40 1.00
N THR A 147 4.84 1.96 0.14
CA THR A 147 3.81 0.98 0.53
C THR A 147 4.42 -0.36 0.93
N VAL A 148 5.39 -0.86 0.16
CA VAL A 148 6.10 -2.12 0.46
C VAL A 148 6.81 -2.05 1.80
N GLU A 149 7.51 -0.95 2.09
CA GLU A 149 8.19 -0.75 3.38
C GLU A 149 7.18 -0.65 4.54
N GLY A 150 6.08 0.07 4.33
CA GLY A 150 5.01 0.21 5.33
C GLY A 150 4.31 -1.11 5.65
N THR A 151 4.05 -1.96 4.65
CA THR A 151 3.45 -3.28 4.86
C THR A 151 4.42 -4.24 5.56
N ALA A 152 5.70 -4.22 5.19
CA ALA A 152 6.74 -4.97 5.89
C ALA A 152 6.77 -4.62 7.39
N LEU A 153 6.78 -3.32 7.71
CA LEU A 153 6.74 -2.83 9.10
C LEU A 153 5.47 -3.26 9.84
N THR A 154 4.31 -3.12 9.19
CA THR A 154 3.01 -3.50 9.80
C THR A 154 2.99 -5.00 10.14
N ALA A 155 3.47 -5.85 9.23
CA ALA A 155 3.56 -7.28 9.44
C ALA A 155 4.57 -7.64 10.54
N ALA A 156 5.74 -6.98 10.55
CA ALA A 156 6.75 -7.16 11.58
C ALA A 156 6.18 -6.88 12.98
N LEU A 157 5.50 -5.74 13.16
CA LEU A 157 4.89 -5.36 14.45
C LEU A 157 3.71 -6.28 14.83
N ALA A 158 2.90 -6.71 13.86
CA ALA A 158 1.81 -7.67 14.11
C ALA A 158 2.38 -9.02 14.57
N TYR A 159 3.42 -9.50 13.92
CA TYR A 159 4.10 -10.74 14.26
C TYR A 159 4.73 -10.66 15.67
N LEU A 160 5.44 -9.58 16.01
CA LEU A 160 6.02 -9.38 17.34
C LEU A 160 4.94 -9.38 18.44
N ARG A 161 3.78 -8.76 18.19
CA ARG A 161 2.63 -8.80 19.13
C ARG A 161 2.12 -10.23 19.31
N ALA A 162 2.07 -11.02 18.25
CA ALA A 162 1.63 -12.41 18.31
C ALA A 162 2.62 -13.30 19.09
N VAL A 163 3.92 -13.14 18.88
CA VAL A 163 4.97 -13.84 19.66
C VAL A 163 4.94 -13.41 21.11
N ARG A 164 4.73 -12.11 21.41
CA ARG A 164 4.51 -11.62 22.77
C ARG A 164 3.29 -12.30 23.41
N ALA A 165 2.16 -12.34 22.71
CA ALA A 165 0.94 -12.99 23.21
C ALA A 165 1.18 -14.50 23.46
N GLN A 166 1.92 -15.18 22.60
CA GLN A 166 2.33 -16.58 22.79
C GLN A 166 3.18 -16.75 24.06
N ALA A 167 4.14 -15.86 24.31
CA ALA A 167 4.95 -15.87 25.52
C ALA A 167 4.11 -15.65 26.79
N VAL A 168 3.12 -14.73 26.73
CA VAL A 168 2.17 -14.50 27.81
C VAL A 168 1.33 -15.75 28.09
N VAL A 169 0.82 -16.45 27.08
CA VAL A 169 0.08 -17.71 27.27
C VAL A 169 0.96 -18.74 27.97
N ALA A 170 2.21 -18.91 27.56
CA ALA A 170 3.14 -19.83 28.19
C ALA A 170 3.41 -19.46 29.69
N ALA A 171 3.56 -18.16 29.95
CA ALA A 171 3.70 -17.65 31.30
C ALA A 171 2.47 -17.96 32.18
N ARG A 172 1.26 -17.66 31.71
CA ARG A 172 -0.01 -17.92 32.43
C ARG A 172 -0.26 -19.41 32.62
N GLN A 173 0.15 -20.27 31.67
CA GLN A 173 0.08 -21.73 31.85
C GLN A 173 0.98 -22.18 33.00
N ALA A 174 2.20 -21.67 33.08
CA ALA A 174 3.13 -21.96 34.17
C ALA A 174 2.60 -21.44 35.52
N ASP A 175 2.00 -20.23 35.53
CA ASP A 175 1.42 -19.63 36.73
C ASP A 175 0.22 -20.47 37.26
N SER A 176 -0.64 -20.98 36.38
CA SER A 176 -1.74 -21.88 36.72
C SER A 176 -1.24 -23.20 37.28
N THR A 177 -0.17 -23.77 36.72
CA THR A 177 0.46 -25.00 37.24
C THR A 177 1.01 -24.78 38.61
N ILE A 178 1.72 -23.68 38.87
CA ILE A 178 2.26 -23.30 40.18
C ILE A 178 1.13 -23.12 41.21
N ALA A 179 0.02 -22.50 40.83
CA ALA A 179 -1.12 -22.30 41.70
C ALA A 179 -1.81 -23.64 42.08
N ALA A 180 -1.91 -24.57 41.11
CA ALA A 180 -2.46 -25.91 41.36
C ALA A 180 -1.59 -26.72 42.34
N GLU A 181 -0.26 -26.65 42.17
CA GLU A 181 0.68 -27.27 43.13
C GLU A 181 0.53 -26.70 44.56
N LEU A 182 0.31 -25.38 44.67
CA LEU A 182 0.09 -24.72 45.96
C LEU A 182 -1.21 -25.19 46.62
N VAL A 183 -2.28 -25.41 45.86
CA VAL A 183 -3.54 -26.01 46.39
C VAL A 183 -3.27 -27.38 46.98
N GLY A 184 -2.60 -28.28 46.23
CA GLY A 184 -2.25 -29.61 46.70
C GLY A 184 -1.41 -29.59 48.00
N LEU A 185 -0.42 -28.68 48.06
CA LEU A 185 0.42 -28.52 49.26
C LEU A 185 -0.41 -28.01 50.45
N ALA A 186 -1.28 -27.02 50.29
CA ALA A 186 -2.13 -26.49 51.33
C ALA A 186 -3.13 -27.55 51.85
N GLU A 187 -3.70 -28.37 50.97
CA GLU A 187 -4.58 -29.50 51.33
C GLU A 187 -3.83 -30.58 52.15
N ALA A 188 -2.62 -30.94 51.74
CA ALA A 188 -1.78 -31.91 52.46
C ALA A 188 -1.41 -31.40 53.85
N GLN A 189 -1.03 -30.13 53.99
CA GLN A 189 -0.72 -29.52 55.27
C GLN A 189 -1.95 -29.41 56.21
N LYS A 190 -3.11 -29.09 55.63
CA LYS A 190 -4.36 -29.10 56.39
C LYS A 190 -4.69 -30.53 56.92
N ALA A 191 -4.53 -31.55 56.07
CA ALA A 191 -4.76 -32.94 56.46
C ALA A 191 -3.79 -33.38 57.58
N ALA A 192 -2.55 -32.87 57.55
CA ALA A 192 -1.56 -33.09 58.61
C ALA A 192 -1.77 -32.23 59.86
N GLY A 193 -2.80 -31.35 59.90
CA GLY A 193 -3.10 -30.50 61.09
C GLY A 193 -2.17 -29.29 61.25
N VAL A 194 -1.28 -28.99 60.31
CA VAL A 194 -0.28 -27.90 60.43
C VAL A 194 -0.70 -26.60 59.73
N SER A 195 -1.79 -26.62 58.96
CA SER A 195 -2.31 -25.43 58.24
C SER A 195 -3.81 -25.25 58.48
N ALA A 196 -4.28 -23.99 58.45
CA ALA A 196 -5.68 -23.61 58.63
C ALA A 196 -6.52 -23.82 57.36
N ALA A 197 -7.84 -23.99 57.50
CA ALA A 197 -8.75 -24.10 56.35
C ALA A 197 -8.72 -22.88 55.40
N ILE A 198 -8.43 -21.69 55.94
CA ILE A 198 -8.28 -20.45 55.17
C ILE A 198 -7.16 -20.51 54.13
N ASP A 199 -6.09 -21.24 54.43
CA ASP A 199 -4.95 -21.36 53.50
C ASP A 199 -5.32 -22.15 52.24
N VAL A 200 -6.14 -23.19 52.36
CA VAL A 200 -6.70 -23.93 51.24
C VAL A 200 -7.62 -23.03 50.41
N THR A 201 -8.48 -22.23 51.06
CA THR A 201 -9.38 -21.31 50.38
C THR A 201 -8.62 -20.26 49.58
N ARG A 202 -7.56 -19.66 50.17
CA ARG A 202 -6.69 -18.69 49.51
C ARG A 202 -5.97 -19.31 48.30
N ALA A 203 -5.41 -20.52 48.46
CA ALA A 203 -4.74 -21.22 47.34
C ALA A 203 -5.71 -21.52 46.21
N ARG A 204 -6.93 -21.97 46.48
CA ARG A 204 -7.97 -22.21 45.45
C ARG A 204 -8.39 -20.92 44.78
N THR A 205 -8.55 -19.80 45.50
CA THR A 205 -8.83 -18.48 44.91
C THR A 205 -7.72 -18.07 43.95
N GLN A 206 -6.46 -18.29 44.30
CA GLN A 206 -5.32 -17.99 43.44
C GLN A 206 -5.33 -18.85 42.15
N LEU A 207 -5.68 -20.15 42.27
CA LEU A 207 -5.79 -21.03 41.12
C LEU A 207 -6.87 -20.56 40.15
N VAL A 208 -8.09 -20.28 40.64
CA VAL A 208 -9.20 -19.78 39.81
C VAL A 208 -8.82 -18.45 39.13
N THR A 209 -8.11 -17.57 39.82
CA THR A 209 -7.61 -16.31 39.23
C THR A 209 -6.59 -16.59 38.12
N ALA A 210 -5.63 -17.50 38.33
CA ALA A 210 -4.65 -17.85 37.31
C ALA A 210 -5.30 -18.50 36.05
N GLU A 211 -6.29 -19.38 36.27
CA GLU A 211 -7.06 -19.97 35.15
C GLU A 211 -7.83 -18.89 34.35
N GLY A 212 -8.46 -17.93 35.01
CA GLY A 212 -9.13 -16.80 34.38
C GLY A 212 -8.17 -15.96 33.54
N LEU A 213 -6.96 -15.66 34.06
CA LEU A 213 -5.93 -14.93 33.29
C LEU A 213 -5.42 -15.73 32.10
N LEU A 214 -5.33 -17.06 32.21
CA LEU A 214 -4.95 -17.93 31.09
C LEU A 214 -5.99 -17.88 29.96
N LEU A 215 -7.29 -17.89 30.26
CA LEU A 215 -8.36 -17.76 29.28
C LEU A 215 -8.26 -16.42 28.52
N VAL A 216 -8.02 -15.32 29.26
CA VAL A 216 -7.82 -14.00 28.63
C VAL A 216 -6.60 -14.00 27.72
N ALA A 217 -5.48 -14.57 28.16
CA ALA A 217 -4.25 -14.64 27.36
C ALA A 217 -4.43 -15.45 26.06
N ARG A 218 -5.16 -16.58 26.12
CA ARG A 218 -5.49 -17.37 24.93
C ARG A 218 -6.31 -16.57 23.93
N ASN A 219 -7.34 -15.86 24.38
CA ASN A 219 -8.13 -14.99 23.51
C ASN A 219 -7.27 -13.88 22.86
N GLN A 220 -6.34 -13.29 23.61
CA GLN A 220 -5.42 -12.28 23.07
C GLN A 220 -4.49 -12.87 22.00
N LEU A 221 -4.01 -14.11 22.18
CA LEU A 221 -3.20 -14.79 21.17
C LEU A 221 -4.02 -15.05 19.88
N ASP A 222 -5.26 -15.51 20.04
CA ASP A 222 -6.11 -15.78 18.86
C ASP A 222 -6.43 -14.48 18.10
N ARG A 223 -6.67 -13.37 18.79
CA ARG A 223 -6.79 -12.05 18.16
C ARG A 223 -5.52 -11.62 17.45
N ALA A 224 -4.36 -11.82 18.06
CA ALA A 224 -3.08 -11.48 17.45
C ALA A 224 -2.81 -12.34 16.19
N ARG A 225 -3.26 -13.60 16.15
CA ARG A 225 -3.22 -14.45 14.93
C ARG A 225 -4.05 -13.84 13.81
N ILE A 226 -5.27 -13.37 14.11
CA ILE A 226 -6.13 -12.68 13.14
C ILE A 226 -5.45 -11.41 12.62
N ASP A 227 -4.80 -10.63 13.48
CA ASP A 227 -4.10 -9.42 13.07
C ASP A 227 -2.93 -9.74 12.12
N VAL A 228 -2.19 -10.83 12.36
CA VAL A 228 -1.13 -11.29 11.46
C VAL A 228 -1.70 -11.75 10.13
N THR A 229 -2.76 -12.59 10.10
CA THR A 229 -3.37 -13.04 8.83
C THR A 229 -3.86 -11.85 8.01
N ARG A 230 -4.46 -10.85 8.66
CA ARG A 230 -4.89 -9.61 8.01
C ARG A 230 -3.71 -8.80 7.46
N ALA A 231 -2.62 -8.67 8.22
CA ALA A 231 -1.43 -7.94 7.76
C ALA A 231 -0.77 -8.61 6.55
N LEU A 232 -0.83 -9.93 6.48
CA LEU A 232 -0.30 -10.72 5.35
C LEU A 232 -1.27 -10.81 4.16
N GLY A 233 -2.56 -10.52 4.37
CA GLY A 233 -3.59 -10.65 3.34
C GLY A 233 -3.99 -12.10 3.06
N ILE A 234 -3.78 -13.02 4.01
CA ILE A 234 -4.21 -14.42 3.94
C ILE A 234 -5.54 -14.64 4.67
N ASP A 235 -6.22 -15.75 4.37
CA ASP A 235 -7.50 -16.07 4.98
C ASP A 235 -7.39 -16.14 6.52
N PRO A 236 -8.22 -15.39 7.27
CA PRO A 236 -8.25 -15.43 8.73
C PRO A 236 -8.52 -16.82 9.34
N ALA A 237 -9.14 -17.73 8.59
CA ALA A 237 -9.38 -19.10 9.01
C ALA A 237 -8.13 -19.99 8.94
N THR A 238 -7.02 -19.51 8.35
CA THR A 238 -5.77 -20.26 8.25
C THR A 238 -5.13 -20.40 9.63
N PRO A 239 -4.94 -21.62 10.16
CA PRO A 239 -4.28 -21.80 11.44
C PRO A 239 -2.80 -21.44 11.33
N LEU A 240 -2.31 -20.53 12.19
CA LEU A 240 -0.93 -20.09 12.24
C LEU A 240 -0.19 -20.66 13.44
N ALA A 241 1.06 -21.09 13.23
CA ALA A 241 2.01 -21.43 14.26
C ALA A 241 3.28 -20.57 14.12
N PHE A 242 3.54 -19.72 15.12
CA PHE A 242 4.75 -18.89 15.13
C PHE A 242 5.95 -19.74 15.58
N THR A 243 7.06 -19.66 14.82
CA THR A 243 8.24 -20.47 15.08
C THR A 243 9.24 -19.76 15.99
N ASP A 244 9.17 -18.43 16.10
CA ASP A 244 10.12 -17.63 16.85
C ASP A 244 9.66 -17.40 18.28
N THR A 245 10.64 -17.08 19.12
CA THR A 245 10.45 -16.62 20.50
C THR A 245 10.97 -15.18 20.62
N LEU A 246 10.69 -14.48 21.72
CA LEU A 246 11.24 -13.16 22.00
C LEU A 246 12.75 -13.25 22.35
N ALA A 247 13.53 -13.75 21.38
CA ALA A 247 14.98 -13.86 21.52
C ALA A 247 15.67 -12.50 21.41
N ALA A 248 16.90 -12.42 21.84
CA ALA A 248 17.67 -11.17 21.83
C ALA A 248 17.94 -10.61 20.43
N THR A 249 17.85 -11.43 19.37
CA THR A 249 18.11 -11.04 17.99
C THR A 249 16.84 -10.79 17.17
N LEU A 250 15.66 -11.10 17.69
CA LEU A 250 14.41 -10.95 16.95
C LEU A 250 14.16 -9.48 16.60
N GLY A 251 13.82 -9.23 15.33
CA GLY A 251 13.63 -7.88 14.80
C GLY A 251 14.93 -7.17 14.41
N ALA A 252 16.05 -7.89 14.40
CA ALA A 252 17.33 -7.36 13.92
C ALA A 252 17.31 -7.15 12.39
N ALA A 253 18.18 -6.28 11.91
CA ALA A 253 18.47 -6.05 10.50
C ALA A 253 19.95 -5.69 10.36
N ASP A 254 20.48 -5.89 9.15
CA ASP A 254 21.85 -5.48 8.83
C ASP A 254 21.94 -3.95 8.73
N VAL A 255 22.14 -3.30 9.86
CA VAL A 255 22.30 -1.85 9.97
C VAL A 255 23.67 -1.48 10.49
N PRO A 256 24.26 -0.36 10.03
CA PRO A 256 25.50 0.15 10.59
C PRO A 256 25.35 0.46 12.09
N ALA A 257 26.40 0.30 12.87
CA ALA A 257 26.38 0.63 14.29
C ALA A 257 26.54 2.14 14.57
N ALA A 258 27.25 2.88 13.68
CA ALA A 258 27.51 4.29 13.88
C ALA A 258 26.33 5.17 13.45
N ARG A 259 25.93 6.14 14.28
CA ARG A 259 24.85 7.09 14.04
C ARG A 259 24.91 7.74 12.64
N ASP A 260 26.06 8.29 12.28
CA ASP A 260 26.21 9.02 11.01
C ASP A 260 26.05 8.09 9.79
N SER A 261 26.50 6.85 9.92
CA SER A 261 26.29 5.81 8.90
C SER A 261 24.83 5.39 8.79
N LEU A 262 24.08 5.35 9.91
CA LEU A 262 22.65 5.11 9.93
C LEU A 262 21.86 6.24 9.25
N VAL A 263 22.18 7.50 9.55
CA VAL A 263 21.60 8.68 8.91
C VAL A 263 21.88 8.65 7.40
N ALA A 264 23.14 8.36 7.01
CA ALA A 264 23.51 8.24 5.59
C ALA A 264 22.73 7.09 4.90
N ALA A 265 22.55 5.94 5.58
CA ALA A 265 21.74 4.84 5.07
C ALA A 265 20.28 5.26 4.89
N GLY A 266 19.67 5.93 5.87
CA GLY A 266 18.31 6.46 5.80
C GLY A 266 18.12 7.43 4.64
N LEU A 267 19.02 8.41 4.49
CA LEU A 267 18.98 9.36 3.38
C LEU A 267 19.14 8.69 2.00
N GLY A 268 19.88 7.57 1.92
CA GLY A 268 20.09 6.84 0.68
C GLY A 268 19.04 5.80 0.34
N LYS A 269 18.40 5.19 1.35
CA LYS A 269 17.55 3.99 1.17
C LYS A 269 16.07 4.25 1.41
N ARG A 270 15.68 5.24 2.20
CA ARG A 270 14.27 5.47 2.55
C ARG A 270 13.42 5.77 1.32
N PRO A 271 12.32 5.03 1.12
CA PRO A 271 11.49 5.18 -0.06
C PRO A 271 10.62 6.45 -0.04
N ASP A 272 10.27 6.99 1.14
CA ASP A 272 9.51 8.24 1.27
C ASP A 272 10.28 9.45 0.72
N LEU A 273 11.58 9.57 1.01
CA LEU A 273 12.43 10.61 0.43
C LEU A 273 12.56 10.43 -1.10
N ARG A 274 12.71 9.20 -1.58
CA ARG A 274 12.74 8.92 -3.03
C ARG A 274 11.43 9.28 -3.71
N ALA A 275 10.28 9.02 -3.07
CA ALA A 275 8.97 9.38 -3.60
C ALA A 275 8.83 10.90 -3.72
N GLU A 276 9.27 11.67 -2.71
CA GLU A 276 9.21 13.13 -2.75
C GLU A 276 10.11 13.71 -3.85
N LEU A 277 11.34 13.18 -4.01
CA LEU A 277 12.23 13.57 -5.10
C LEU A 277 11.64 13.28 -6.48
N ALA A 278 10.95 12.12 -6.63
CA ALA A 278 10.27 11.75 -7.86
C ALA A 278 9.08 12.68 -8.16
N ARG A 279 8.30 13.08 -7.15
CA ARG A 279 7.22 14.08 -7.28
C ARG A 279 7.73 15.42 -7.76
N ALA A 280 8.82 15.93 -7.15
CA ALA A 280 9.47 17.14 -7.60
C ALA A 280 9.94 17.05 -9.06
N GLY A 281 10.50 15.89 -9.44
CA GLY A 281 10.89 15.58 -10.82
C GLY A 281 9.70 15.62 -11.78
N ALA A 282 8.59 15.00 -11.43
CA ALA A 282 7.36 14.98 -12.24
C ALA A 282 6.78 16.39 -12.43
N ALA A 283 6.73 17.20 -11.37
CA ALA A 283 6.28 18.59 -11.45
C ALA A 283 7.16 19.43 -12.39
N ARG A 284 8.50 19.28 -12.34
CA ARG A 284 9.41 19.97 -13.27
C ARG A 284 9.16 19.55 -14.72
N GLN A 285 8.94 18.26 -14.99
CA GLN A 285 8.65 17.76 -16.35
C GLN A 285 7.27 18.23 -16.83
N THR A 286 6.28 18.32 -15.93
CA THR A 286 4.96 18.93 -16.27
C THR A 286 5.11 20.40 -16.63
N GLY A 287 5.88 21.17 -15.86
CA GLY A 287 6.18 22.56 -16.19
C GLY A 287 6.92 22.69 -17.53
N ALA A 288 7.85 21.78 -17.85
CA ALA A 288 8.51 21.75 -19.15
C ALA A 288 7.53 21.45 -20.30
N ALA A 289 6.55 20.56 -20.08
CA ALA A 289 5.52 20.27 -21.08
C ALA A 289 4.61 21.48 -21.35
N ILE A 290 4.25 22.23 -20.29
CA ILE A 290 3.46 23.48 -20.43
C ILE A 290 4.27 24.54 -21.18
N ARG A 291 5.58 24.69 -20.90
CA ARG A 291 6.44 25.61 -21.67
C ARG A 291 6.52 25.24 -23.14
N ALA A 292 6.56 23.94 -23.45
CA ALA A 292 6.62 23.44 -24.81
C ALA A 292 5.34 23.72 -25.63
N GLU A 293 4.22 24.02 -24.98
CA GLU A 293 2.97 24.44 -25.66
C GLU A 293 3.09 25.79 -26.39
N ARG A 294 4.18 26.55 -26.18
CA ARG A 294 4.47 27.78 -26.91
C ARG A 294 5.09 27.55 -28.29
N LEU A 295 5.59 26.33 -28.51
CA LEU A 295 6.26 25.99 -29.75
C LEU A 295 5.25 25.72 -30.89
N PRO A 296 5.61 25.98 -32.17
CA PRO A 296 4.78 25.61 -33.28
C PRO A 296 4.43 24.12 -33.30
N ARG A 297 3.22 23.82 -33.75
CA ARG A 297 2.74 22.46 -34.02
C ARG A 297 2.48 22.32 -35.51
N LEU A 298 2.98 21.25 -36.11
CA LEU A 298 2.72 20.86 -37.49
C LEU A 298 1.90 19.59 -37.51
N GLU A 299 0.75 19.64 -38.15
CA GLU A 299 -0.18 18.51 -38.22
C GLU A 299 -0.56 18.28 -39.71
N VAL A 300 -0.63 17.03 -40.10
CA VAL A 300 -1.23 16.60 -41.35
C VAL A 300 -2.58 15.97 -41.08
N ALA A 301 -3.60 16.39 -41.81
CA ALA A 301 -4.92 15.76 -41.79
C ALA A 301 -5.30 15.38 -43.22
N ALA A 302 -5.87 14.21 -43.37
CA ALA A 302 -6.40 13.72 -44.65
C ALA A 302 -7.77 13.12 -44.40
N ASP A 303 -8.70 13.41 -45.29
CA ASP A 303 -9.97 12.73 -45.30
C ASP A 303 -10.32 12.20 -46.69
N TYR A 304 -11.05 11.10 -46.72
CA TYR A 304 -11.63 10.50 -47.91
C TYR A 304 -13.04 10.01 -47.60
N GLY A 305 -13.99 10.41 -48.41
CA GLY A 305 -15.38 10.04 -48.17
C GLY A 305 -16.30 10.31 -49.37
N VAL A 306 -17.57 10.08 -49.14
CA VAL A 306 -18.63 10.33 -50.09
C VAL A 306 -19.66 11.29 -49.48
N ASN A 307 -20.07 12.29 -50.24
CA ASN A 307 -21.17 13.18 -49.87
C ASN A 307 -22.14 13.41 -50.99
N GLY A 308 -23.39 13.72 -50.66
CA GLY A 308 -24.43 13.97 -51.64
C GLY A 308 -25.81 14.19 -51.02
N ARG A 309 -26.78 14.57 -51.86
CA ARG A 309 -28.18 14.74 -51.42
C ARG A 309 -28.88 13.42 -51.14
N THR A 310 -28.46 12.35 -51.80
CA THR A 310 -28.97 10.98 -51.66
C THR A 310 -27.78 10.02 -51.64
N VAL A 311 -27.92 8.85 -51.02
CA VAL A 311 -26.87 7.84 -51.01
C VAL A 311 -26.45 7.38 -52.40
N PRO A 312 -27.37 7.11 -53.35
CA PRO A 312 -27.00 6.74 -54.73
C PRO A 312 -26.34 7.86 -55.53
N GLY A 313 -26.56 9.13 -55.17
CA GLY A 313 -26.01 10.32 -55.83
C GLY A 313 -24.79 10.90 -55.10
N ALA A 314 -24.22 10.19 -54.17
CA ALA A 314 -23.05 10.64 -53.43
C ALA A 314 -21.78 10.55 -54.29
N ILE A 315 -20.95 11.58 -54.23
CA ILE A 315 -19.69 11.72 -54.98
C ILE A 315 -18.53 11.59 -54.02
N ALA A 316 -17.47 10.89 -54.41
CA ALA A 316 -16.24 10.77 -53.65
C ALA A 316 -15.48 12.11 -53.60
N THR A 317 -15.10 12.50 -52.40
CA THR A 317 -14.31 13.70 -52.12
C THR A 317 -13.13 13.37 -51.24
N ARG A 318 -12.08 14.14 -51.32
CA ARG A 318 -10.87 14.00 -50.49
C ARG A 318 -10.29 15.38 -50.19
N ASP A 319 -9.77 15.52 -48.99
CA ASP A 319 -8.97 16.67 -48.61
C ASP A 319 -7.64 16.21 -47.98
N LEU A 320 -6.58 16.94 -48.24
CA LEU A 320 -5.28 16.80 -47.60
C LEU A 320 -4.83 18.16 -47.11
N THR A 321 -4.72 18.31 -45.79
CA THR A 321 -4.38 19.56 -45.15
C THR A 321 -3.09 19.44 -44.38
N LEU A 322 -2.17 20.36 -44.57
CA LEU A 322 -0.98 20.55 -43.74
C LEU A 322 -1.17 21.84 -42.95
N GLN A 323 -1.26 21.74 -41.65
CA GLN A 323 -1.57 22.88 -40.79
C GLN A 323 -0.42 23.17 -39.85
N VAL A 324 0.03 24.42 -39.79
CA VAL A 324 0.93 24.95 -38.77
C VAL A 324 0.11 25.78 -37.80
N SER A 325 0.21 25.47 -36.52
CA SER A 325 -0.47 26.22 -35.42
C SER A 325 0.57 26.74 -34.45
N VAL A 326 0.50 28.04 -34.16
CA VAL A 326 1.36 28.73 -33.15
C VAL A 326 0.45 29.45 -32.18
N PRO A 327 0.34 29.01 -30.92
CA PRO A 327 -0.50 29.67 -29.94
C PRO A 327 0.19 30.93 -29.38
N ILE A 328 -0.29 32.11 -29.75
CA ILE A 328 0.30 33.40 -29.37
C ILE A 328 -0.19 33.84 -28.00
N LEU A 329 -1.50 33.86 -27.78
CA LEU A 329 -2.14 34.30 -26.52
C LEU A 329 -3.25 33.31 -26.15
N ASP A 330 -3.31 32.93 -24.87
CA ASP A 330 -4.31 32.03 -24.32
C ASP A 330 -4.96 32.53 -23.04
N GLY A 331 -4.98 33.85 -22.87
CA GLY A 331 -5.52 34.52 -21.66
C GLY A 331 -4.69 34.26 -20.41
N PHE A 332 -3.37 34.14 -20.53
CA PHE A 332 -2.42 33.87 -19.44
C PHE A 332 -2.60 32.50 -18.74
N ARG A 333 -3.36 31.58 -19.34
CA ARG A 333 -3.61 30.26 -18.77
C ARG A 333 -2.32 29.46 -18.61
N ARG A 334 -1.40 29.53 -19.57
CA ARG A 334 -0.09 28.81 -19.48
C ARG A 334 0.78 29.38 -18.37
N GLU A 335 0.80 30.69 -18.21
CA GLU A 335 1.55 31.39 -17.16
C GLU A 335 1.03 31.00 -15.78
N ALA A 336 -0.29 30.93 -15.59
CA ALA A 336 -0.90 30.48 -14.35
C ALA A 336 -0.56 29.00 -14.04
N ARG A 337 -0.66 28.10 -15.05
CA ARG A 337 -0.26 26.68 -14.91
C ARG A 337 1.23 26.51 -14.61
N LEU A 338 2.10 27.35 -15.18
CA LEU A 338 3.53 27.36 -14.85
C LEU A 338 3.76 27.80 -13.41
N SER A 339 3.09 28.88 -12.97
CA SER A 339 3.17 29.35 -11.60
C SER A 339 2.69 28.29 -10.59
N GLU A 340 1.64 27.56 -10.93
CA GLU A 340 1.17 26.40 -10.15
C GLU A 340 2.26 25.31 -10.03
N GLN A 341 2.87 24.90 -11.14
CA GLN A 341 3.92 23.88 -11.10
C GLN A 341 5.17 24.36 -10.37
N ASP A 342 5.53 25.62 -10.49
CA ASP A 342 6.64 26.21 -9.74
C ASP A 342 6.34 26.26 -8.22
N ALA A 343 5.08 26.46 -7.83
CA ALA A 343 4.66 26.34 -6.43
C ALA A 343 4.76 24.90 -5.92
N VAL A 344 4.32 23.91 -6.70
CA VAL A 344 4.45 22.48 -6.37
C VAL A 344 5.93 22.09 -6.20
N VAL A 345 6.82 22.57 -7.07
CA VAL A 345 8.26 22.31 -6.93
C VAL A 345 8.81 22.90 -5.64
N ARG A 346 8.44 24.15 -5.30
CA ARG A 346 8.87 24.78 -4.03
C ARG A 346 8.31 24.03 -2.81
N GLU A 347 7.06 23.60 -2.86
CA GLU A 347 6.45 22.77 -1.81
C GLU A 347 7.25 21.47 -1.61
N SER A 348 7.56 20.74 -2.69
CA SER A 348 8.39 19.55 -2.62
C SER A 348 9.79 19.82 -2.06
N GLN A 349 10.40 20.96 -2.34
CA GLN A 349 11.70 21.33 -1.77
C GLN A 349 11.63 21.58 -0.26
N VAL A 350 10.52 22.11 0.24
CA VAL A 350 10.29 22.27 1.68
C VAL A 350 10.11 20.90 2.33
N ARG A 351 9.27 20.03 1.75
CA ARG A 351 9.06 18.65 2.25
C ARG A 351 10.35 17.81 2.21
N GLU A 352 11.16 17.95 1.18
CA GLU A 352 12.47 17.27 1.09
C GLU A 352 13.38 17.66 2.26
N ARG A 353 13.47 18.97 2.56
CA ARG A 353 14.29 19.44 3.70
C ARG A 353 13.76 18.94 5.02
N ASP A 354 12.44 18.97 5.22
CA ASP A 354 11.77 18.47 6.41
C ASP A 354 12.02 16.96 6.58
N LEU A 355 11.81 16.16 5.52
CA LEU A 355 12.08 14.71 5.54
C LEU A 355 13.53 14.38 5.87
N ARG A 356 14.50 15.16 5.38
CA ARG A 356 15.91 14.96 5.73
C ARG A 356 16.17 15.17 7.22
N GLN A 357 15.55 16.18 7.82
CA GLN A 357 15.63 16.43 9.25
C GLN A 357 14.91 15.35 10.05
N GLN A 358 13.72 14.94 9.60
CA GLN A 358 12.96 13.86 10.21
C GLN A 358 13.72 12.53 10.18
N ILE A 359 14.42 12.20 9.08
CA ILE A 359 15.27 11.00 9.00
C ILE A 359 16.34 10.99 10.08
N ALA A 360 17.02 12.12 10.30
CA ALA A 360 18.03 12.23 11.36
C ALA A 360 17.40 12.08 12.75
N ALA A 361 16.26 12.73 12.98
CA ALA A 361 15.51 12.63 14.25
C ALA A 361 14.97 11.21 14.49
N ASP A 362 14.43 10.53 13.45
CA ASP A 362 13.96 9.14 13.53
C ASP A 362 15.11 8.19 13.91
N VAL A 363 16.30 8.38 13.37
CA VAL A 363 17.49 7.59 13.70
C VAL A 363 17.92 7.85 15.13
N ASP A 364 18.00 9.11 15.56
CA ASP A 364 18.40 9.47 16.93
C ASP A 364 17.41 8.91 17.95
N GLY A 365 16.09 9.08 17.70
CA GLY A 365 15.05 8.54 18.54
C GLY A 365 15.11 7.00 18.63
N ALA A 366 15.25 6.32 17.49
CA ALA A 366 15.32 4.86 17.46
C ALA A 366 16.58 4.30 18.18
N LEU A 367 17.71 5.00 18.13
CA LEU A 367 18.91 4.62 18.88
C LEU A 367 18.71 4.79 20.38
N LEU A 368 18.10 5.90 20.82
CA LEU A 368 17.78 6.12 22.23
C LEU A 368 16.81 5.07 22.76
N ASP A 369 15.76 4.77 21.98
CA ASP A 369 14.78 3.74 22.33
C ASP A 369 15.42 2.35 22.42
N LEU A 370 16.32 2.00 21.50
CA LEU A 370 17.02 0.74 21.51
C LEU A 370 17.92 0.60 22.75
N HIS A 371 18.76 1.58 23.02
CA HIS A 371 19.64 1.56 24.19
C HIS A 371 18.85 1.47 25.50
N SER A 372 17.75 2.24 25.59
CA SER A 372 16.87 2.19 26.76
C SER A 372 16.20 0.83 26.92
N ALA A 373 15.68 0.27 25.83
CA ALA A 373 15.00 -1.03 25.85
C ALA A 373 15.95 -2.19 26.20
N GLU A 374 17.19 -2.17 25.71
CA GLU A 374 18.21 -3.16 26.05
C GLU A 374 18.63 -3.08 27.54
N ALA A 375 18.79 -1.87 28.06
CA ALA A 375 19.05 -1.67 29.49
C ALA A 375 17.89 -2.16 30.34
N GLN A 376 16.64 -1.84 29.98
CA GLN A 376 15.44 -2.31 30.66
C GLN A 376 15.31 -3.84 30.60
N GLN A 377 15.66 -4.46 29.49
CA GLN A 377 15.64 -5.92 29.33
C GLN A 377 16.62 -6.60 30.33
N ALA A 378 17.82 -6.04 30.48
CA ALA A 378 18.81 -6.57 31.44
C ALA A 378 18.28 -6.49 32.90
N VAL A 379 17.69 -5.34 33.28
CA VAL A 379 17.08 -5.15 34.61
C VAL A 379 15.89 -6.09 34.83
N ALA A 380 15.02 -6.24 33.80
CA ALA A 380 13.85 -7.12 33.88
C ALA A 380 14.24 -8.61 34.05
N ALA A 381 15.28 -9.05 33.33
CA ALA A 381 15.80 -10.40 33.42
C ALA A 381 16.34 -10.71 34.84
N GLU A 382 17.09 -9.77 35.44
CA GLU A 382 17.59 -9.94 36.83
C GLU A 382 16.44 -9.93 37.83
N ARG A 383 15.45 -9.05 37.68
CA ARG A 383 14.25 -9.04 38.52
C ARG A 383 13.49 -10.36 38.45
N LEU A 384 13.36 -10.95 37.25
CA LEU A 384 12.72 -12.24 37.04
C LEU A 384 13.47 -13.36 37.77
N ARG A 385 14.81 -13.36 37.68
CA ARG A 385 15.66 -14.32 38.38
C ARG A 385 15.45 -14.23 39.90
N LEU A 386 15.53 -13.03 40.48
CA LEU A 386 15.34 -12.80 41.90
C LEU A 386 13.94 -13.19 42.39
N ALA A 387 12.88 -12.88 41.61
CA ALA A 387 11.52 -13.26 41.97
C ALA A 387 11.29 -14.79 41.91
N ALA A 388 11.99 -15.49 41.02
CA ALA A 388 11.97 -16.95 40.96
C ALA A 388 12.67 -17.56 42.19
N ASP A 389 13.81 -16.99 42.61
CA ASP A 389 14.53 -17.41 43.81
C ASP A 389 13.68 -17.17 45.09
N GLU A 390 13.01 -15.99 45.17
CA GLU A 390 12.09 -15.65 46.27
C GLU A 390 10.96 -16.68 46.40
N LEU A 391 10.30 -17.02 45.28
CA LEU A 391 9.22 -18.03 45.27
C LEU A 391 9.74 -19.40 45.72
N SER A 392 10.93 -19.80 45.24
CA SER A 392 11.56 -21.07 45.67
C SER A 392 11.80 -21.13 47.17
N GLN A 393 12.39 -20.07 47.73
CA GLN A 393 12.67 -19.97 49.16
C GLN A 393 11.39 -19.92 49.99
N SER A 394 10.39 -19.16 49.59
CA SER A 394 9.08 -19.06 50.27
C SER A 394 8.36 -20.42 50.28
N ARG A 395 8.45 -21.20 49.21
CA ARG A 395 7.90 -22.57 49.13
C ARG A 395 8.58 -23.53 50.10
N GLU A 396 9.92 -23.50 50.18
CA GLU A 396 10.65 -24.37 51.14
C GLU A 396 10.34 -24.01 52.60
N ARG A 397 10.22 -22.73 52.92
CA ARG A 397 9.82 -22.26 54.26
C ARG A 397 8.39 -22.70 54.61
N PHE A 398 7.46 -22.61 53.65
CA PHE A 398 6.09 -23.07 53.82
C PHE A 398 6.02 -24.58 53.99
N LYS A 399 6.76 -25.37 53.22
CA LYS A 399 6.86 -26.83 53.37
C LYS A 399 7.42 -27.23 54.74
N ALA A 400 8.39 -26.49 55.24
CA ALA A 400 8.97 -26.70 56.57
C ALA A 400 8.07 -26.26 57.74
N GLY A 401 6.90 -25.64 57.46
CA GLY A 401 5.97 -25.15 58.47
C GLY A 401 6.43 -23.90 59.20
N VAL A 402 7.49 -23.21 58.72
CA VAL A 402 8.06 -22.00 59.37
C VAL A 402 7.53 -20.70 58.78
N ALA A 403 6.74 -20.77 57.70
CA ALA A 403 6.08 -19.62 57.06
C ALA A 403 4.63 -19.94 56.73
N GLY A 404 3.78 -18.91 56.69
CA GLY A 404 2.37 -19.04 56.25
C GLY A 404 2.22 -19.05 54.75
N ASN A 405 1.08 -19.54 54.26
CA ASN A 405 0.73 -19.57 52.84
C ASN A 405 0.77 -18.18 52.17
N ILE A 406 0.53 -17.10 52.91
CA ILE A 406 0.52 -15.72 52.38
C ILE A 406 1.88 -15.33 51.80
N GLU A 407 3.00 -15.76 52.41
CA GLU A 407 4.35 -15.49 51.91
C GLU A 407 4.56 -16.12 50.52
N VAL A 408 4.05 -17.33 50.28
CA VAL A 408 4.13 -18.00 48.97
C VAL A 408 3.26 -17.31 47.93
N ILE A 409 2.05 -16.88 48.32
CA ILE A 409 1.12 -16.15 47.42
C ILE A 409 1.72 -14.80 47.01
N ASP A 410 2.35 -14.07 47.93
CA ASP A 410 3.00 -12.80 47.62
C ASP A 410 4.21 -12.99 46.70
N ALA A 411 5.06 -13.98 46.98
CA ALA A 411 6.19 -14.34 46.13
C ALA A 411 5.73 -14.79 44.70
N GLN A 412 4.63 -15.55 44.63
CA GLN A 412 4.03 -15.92 43.36
C GLN A 412 3.52 -14.69 42.58
N SER A 413 2.87 -13.76 43.28
CA SER A 413 2.40 -12.50 42.67
C SER A 413 3.58 -11.64 42.18
N ASN A 414 4.70 -11.64 42.93
CA ASN A 414 5.94 -10.97 42.51
C ASN A 414 6.52 -11.61 41.25
N LEU A 415 6.56 -12.96 41.17
CA LEU A 415 7.03 -13.69 40.00
C LEU A 415 6.17 -13.41 38.74
N ILE A 416 4.84 -13.39 38.89
CA ILE A 416 3.91 -13.05 37.78
C ILE A 416 4.24 -11.67 37.24
N ARG A 417 4.37 -10.65 38.09
CA ARG A 417 4.73 -9.28 37.70
C ARG A 417 6.12 -9.19 37.05
N ALA A 418 7.08 -9.96 37.58
CA ALA A 418 8.43 -9.99 37.01
C ALA A 418 8.47 -10.63 35.61
N ARG A 419 7.72 -11.72 35.40
CA ARG A 419 7.56 -12.36 34.08
C ARG A 419 6.91 -11.43 33.07
N ASP A 420 5.84 -10.73 33.43
CA ASP A 420 5.19 -9.76 32.56
C ASP A 420 6.16 -8.64 32.18
N THR A 421 6.91 -8.11 33.15
CA THR A 421 7.92 -7.08 32.90
C THR A 421 9.04 -7.57 31.97
N ASP A 422 9.51 -8.82 32.12
CA ASP A 422 10.54 -9.41 31.24
C ASP A 422 10.01 -9.61 29.80
N ILE A 423 8.79 -10.13 29.63
CA ILE A 423 8.15 -10.29 28.34
C ILE A 423 7.99 -8.93 27.65
N ASP A 424 7.52 -7.92 28.39
CA ASP A 424 7.32 -6.57 27.85
C ASP A 424 8.65 -5.89 27.50
N ALA A 425 9.70 -6.06 28.29
CA ALA A 425 11.02 -5.52 28.00
C ALA A 425 11.66 -6.17 26.75
N ARG A 426 11.53 -7.48 26.59
CA ARG A 426 11.97 -8.19 25.37
C ARG A 426 11.19 -7.74 24.12
N PHE A 427 9.88 -7.59 24.24
CA PHE A 427 9.04 -7.07 23.17
C PHE A 427 9.41 -5.62 22.81
N ALA A 428 9.67 -4.77 23.80
CA ALA A 428 10.11 -3.39 23.57
C ALA A 428 11.46 -3.35 22.85
N ALA A 429 12.43 -4.18 23.24
CA ALA A 429 13.73 -4.28 22.56
C ALA A 429 13.59 -4.74 21.10
N ALA A 430 12.77 -5.76 20.83
CA ALA A 430 12.49 -6.21 19.45
C ALA A 430 11.82 -5.11 18.63
N THR A 431 10.85 -4.39 19.20
CA THR A 431 10.16 -3.26 18.54
C THR A 431 11.14 -2.11 18.24
N ALA A 432 12.05 -1.80 19.18
CA ALA A 432 13.07 -0.76 18.97
C ALA A 432 14.03 -1.11 17.82
N ARG A 433 14.42 -2.40 17.67
CA ARG A 433 15.22 -2.86 16.52
C ARG A 433 14.48 -2.68 15.21
N VAL A 434 13.21 -3.05 15.16
CA VAL A 434 12.35 -2.84 13.99
C VAL A 434 12.24 -1.33 13.65
N SER A 435 12.10 -0.47 14.67
CA SER A 435 12.06 0.99 14.48
C SER A 435 13.38 1.53 13.92
N LEU A 436 14.51 1.03 14.39
CA LEU A 436 15.82 1.39 13.87
C LEU A 436 16.01 0.95 12.41
N ALA A 437 15.59 -0.27 12.05
CA ALA A 437 15.61 -0.77 10.68
C ALA A 437 14.75 0.10 9.75
N ARG A 438 13.57 0.55 10.21
CA ARG A 438 12.72 1.51 9.50
C ARG A 438 13.43 2.85 9.32
N ALA A 439 14.03 3.41 10.37
CA ALA A 439 14.73 4.69 10.31
C ALA A 439 15.88 4.65 9.30
N ALA A 440 16.57 3.51 9.20
CA ALA A 440 17.63 3.25 8.22
C ALA A 440 17.10 2.90 6.81
N GLY A 441 15.79 2.71 6.62
CA GLY A 441 15.18 2.36 5.33
C GLY A 441 15.45 0.92 4.89
N VAL A 442 15.53 -0.02 5.83
CA VAL A 442 15.84 -1.44 5.59
C VAL A 442 14.85 -2.39 6.27
N ALA A 443 13.61 -1.94 6.52
CA ALA A 443 12.59 -2.78 7.20
C ALA A 443 12.27 -4.08 6.45
N ARG A 444 12.56 -4.18 5.15
CA ARG A 444 12.39 -5.42 4.37
C ARG A 444 13.45 -6.49 4.63
N THR A 445 14.55 -6.15 5.28
CA THR A 445 15.66 -7.08 5.59
C THR A 445 15.64 -7.55 7.04
N LEU A 446 14.54 -7.30 7.75
CA LEU A 446 14.32 -7.76 9.12
C LEU A 446 14.30 -9.29 9.21
N HIS A 447 14.95 -9.85 10.23
CA HIS A 447 15.08 -11.27 10.55
C HIS A 447 15.06 -11.56 12.05
#